data_33ef1a44d97fe36c1d7b83b497df5b75
#
_entry.id   33ef1a44d97fe36c1d7b83b497df5b75
#
_cell.length_a   1.000
_cell.length_b   1.000
_cell.length_c   1.000
_cell.angle_alpha   90.00
_cell.angle_beta   90.00
_cell.angle_gamma   90.00
#
_symmetry.space_group_name_H-M   'P 1'
#
loop_
_entity.id
_entity.type
_entity.pdbx_description
1 polymer ?
#
loop_
_entity_poly.entity_id
_entity_poly.type
_entity_poly.pdbx_seq_one_letter_code
_entity_poly.pdbx_strand_id
1 'polypeptide(L)'
;PTAILAMNQYGGQEVLGKIGADATGLPFNSIMAILLENDHPSTPLVNAGAISACSMIKPVGDSDGKWKAIVSFIADLAGSDVAVIDELYKSETATNFNNKSIAWLLKNYNRIYDDPDMALDIYTRQCSIGVTARQLATMAATIANSGVNPVTGKAVFKPELTPKIASMMATVGFYEHTGDWLFTTGLPAKTGVGGGIMGVVPGVMGVAAFAPPLDGAGNSVKAQKALAFIAGHLNLNVFGTTRCVMAGKEPVKA
;
A
#
# COMPACT_ATOMS: atom_id res chain seq x y z
N PRO A 1 -0.07 -2.11 -3.76
CA PRO A 1 0.44 -2.82 -4.95
C PRO A 1 0.70 -1.87 -6.13
N THR A 2 -0.28 -1.04 -6.55
CA THR A 2 -0.18 -0.17 -7.73
C THR A 2 0.97 0.83 -7.63
N ALA A 3 1.26 1.39 -6.47
CA ALA A 3 2.44 2.22 -6.24
C ALA A 3 3.76 1.46 -6.52
N ILE A 4 3.83 0.17 -6.13
CA ILE A 4 5.00 -0.68 -6.40
C ILE A 4 5.12 -0.93 -7.90
N LEU A 5 4.00 -1.21 -8.58
CA LEU A 5 3.98 -1.38 -10.03
C LEU A 5 4.44 -0.12 -10.76
N ALA A 6 3.94 1.06 -10.34
CA ALA A 6 4.40 2.34 -10.90
C ALA A 6 5.92 2.53 -10.74
N MET A 7 6.44 2.29 -9.53
CA MET A 7 7.89 2.36 -9.28
C MET A 7 8.67 1.31 -10.09
N ASN A 8 8.13 0.14 -10.31
CA ASN A 8 8.77 -0.91 -11.11
C ASN A 8 8.82 -0.56 -12.60
N GLN A 9 7.81 0.17 -13.10
CA GLN A 9 7.71 0.61 -14.51
C GLN A 9 8.52 1.88 -14.81
N TYR A 10 8.59 2.81 -13.87
CA TYR A 10 9.17 4.15 -14.09
C TYR A 10 10.43 4.42 -13.26
N GLY A 11 10.67 3.64 -12.20
CA GLY A 11 11.69 3.92 -11.21
C GLY A 11 11.15 4.71 -10.01
N GLY A 12 11.78 4.50 -8.84
CA GLY A 12 11.32 5.13 -7.60
C GLY A 12 11.46 6.66 -7.59
N GLN A 13 12.47 7.21 -8.25
CA GLN A 13 12.69 8.67 -8.32
C GLN A 13 11.63 9.38 -9.18
N GLU A 14 11.22 8.77 -10.28
CA GLU A 14 10.15 9.32 -11.12
C GLU A 14 8.82 9.39 -10.35
N VAL A 15 8.47 8.32 -9.62
CA VAL A 15 7.25 8.29 -8.80
C VAL A 15 7.35 9.28 -7.64
N LEU A 16 8.52 9.41 -7.00
CA LEU A 16 8.75 10.42 -5.97
C LEU A 16 8.54 11.84 -6.50
N GLY A 17 9.09 12.17 -7.66
CA GLY A 17 8.93 13.50 -8.28
C GLY A 17 7.51 13.81 -8.74
N LYS A 18 6.74 12.79 -9.11
CA LYS A 18 5.35 12.96 -9.61
C LYS A 18 4.29 12.93 -8.51
N ILE A 19 4.51 12.15 -7.46
CA ILE A 19 3.52 11.90 -6.40
C ILE A 19 4.02 12.36 -5.03
N GLY A 20 5.28 12.06 -4.68
CA GLY A 20 5.82 12.30 -3.34
C GLY A 20 5.89 11.04 -2.49
N ALA A 21 6.30 11.22 -1.22
CA ALA A 21 6.38 10.18 -0.21
C ALA A 21 6.14 10.71 1.21
N ASP A 22 5.60 11.94 1.33
CA ASP A 22 5.44 12.63 2.61
C ASP A 22 4.07 12.40 3.25
N ALA A 23 4.04 12.47 4.60
CA ALA A 23 2.80 12.45 5.35
C ALA A 23 2.15 13.84 5.37
N THR A 24 0.82 13.88 5.26
CA THR A 24 0.07 15.14 5.30
C THR A 24 -0.49 15.46 6.69
N GLY A 25 -0.54 14.47 7.60
CA GLY A 25 -1.23 14.60 8.89
C GLY A 25 -2.75 14.76 8.76
N LEU A 26 -3.31 14.57 7.57
CA LEU A 26 -4.72 14.71 7.25
C LEU A 26 -5.35 13.34 6.92
N PRO A 27 -6.68 13.21 6.99
CA PRO A 27 -7.39 11.99 6.59
C PRO A 27 -7.01 11.56 5.16
N PHE A 28 -6.94 10.26 4.91
CA PHE A 28 -6.47 9.66 3.66
C PHE A 28 -7.24 10.10 2.41
N ASN A 29 -8.45 10.61 2.57
CA ASN A 29 -9.33 11.10 1.49
C ASN A 29 -9.46 12.64 1.47
N SER A 30 -8.55 13.37 2.12
CA SER A 30 -8.59 14.82 2.23
C SER A 30 -8.25 15.51 0.90
N ILE A 31 -9.15 16.36 0.42
CA ILE A 31 -8.91 17.30 -0.69
C ILE A 31 -7.93 18.40 -0.25
N MET A 32 -8.02 18.84 1.02
CA MET A 32 -7.14 19.87 1.56
C MET A 32 -5.67 19.47 1.53
N ALA A 33 -5.37 18.16 1.63
CA ALA A 33 -4.00 17.67 1.54
C ALA A 33 -3.32 18.09 0.22
N ILE A 34 -4.06 18.05 -0.91
CA ILE A 34 -3.52 18.45 -2.21
C ILE A 34 -3.20 19.96 -2.24
N LEU A 35 -4.11 20.78 -1.70
CA LEU A 35 -3.96 22.24 -1.72
C LEU A 35 -2.81 22.71 -0.81
N LEU A 36 -2.58 22.06 0.32
CA LEU A 36 -1.53 22.41 1.27
C LEU A 36 -0.15 21.93 0.83
N GLU A 37 -0.09 20.91 -0.02
CA GLU A 37 1.15 20.31 -0.52
C GLU A 37 1.56 20.86 -1.91
N ASN A 38 1.30 22.14 -2.17
CA ASN A 38 1.62 22.80 -3.43
C ASN A 38 1.06 22.07 -4.65
N ASP A 39 -0.24 21.71 -4.60
CA ASP A 39 -0.95 21.01 -5.66
C ASP A 39 -0.37 19.61 -5.96
N HIS A 40 0.26 19.01 -4.97
CA HIS A 40 0.92 17.70 -5.09
C HIS A 40 0.13 16.60 -4.34
N PRO A 41 0.11 15.36 -4.85
CA PRO A 41 -0.64 14.29 -4.18
C PRO A 41 0.02 13.71 -2.92
N SER A 42 1.20 14.18 -2.54
CA SER A 42 2.00 13.90 -1.32
C SER A 42 2.53 12.47 -1.21
N THR A 43 1.72 11.44 -1.41
CA THR A 43 2.12 10.04 -1.26
C THR A 43 1.16 9.10 -1.98
N PRO A 44 1.65 7.99 -2.57
CA PRO A 44 0.78 6.99 -3.20
C PRO A 44 0.00 6.11 -2.20
N LEU A 45 0.11 6.35 -0.90
CA LEU A 45 -0.55 5.56 0.15
C LEU A 45 -1.85 6.18 0.67
N VAL A 46 -2.22 7.36 0.14
CA VAL A 46 -3.53 8.00 0.34
C VAL A 46 -4.25 8.18 -0.99
N ASN A 47 -5.55 8.51 -0.97
CA ASN A 47 -6.39 8.48 -2.18
C ASN A 47 -5.84 9.32 -3.33
N ALA A 48 -5.41 10.55 -3.08
CA ALA A 48 -4.88 11.44 -4.10
C ALA A 48 -3.69 10.82 -4.86
N GLY A 49 -2.67 10.35 -4.14
CA GLY A 49 -1.52 9.75 -4.76
C GLY A 49 -1.78 8.35 -5.33
N ALA A 50 -2.73 7.59 -4.75
CA ALA A 50 -3.11 6.29 -5.29
C ALA A 50 -3.85 6.42 -6.63
N ILE A 51 -4.75 7.39 -6.78
CA ILE A 51 -5.43 7.72 -8.04
C ILE A 51 -4.41 8.21 -9.09
N SER A 52 -3.50 9.11 -8.68
CA SER A 52 -2.40 9.55 -9.54
C SER A 52 -1.52 8.38 -9.99
N ALA A 53 -1.15 7.47 -9.08
CA ALA A 53 -0.38 6.26 -9.41
C ALA A 53 -1.10 5.36 -10.40
N CYS A 54 -2.43 5.16 -10.27
CA CYS A 54 -3.24 4.41 -11.23
C CYS A 54 -3.19 5.03 -12.63
N SER A 55 -3.21 6.37 -12.73
CA SER A 55 -3.10 7.06 -14.01
C SER A 55 -1.77 6.82 -14.72
N MET A 56 -0.68 6.60 -13.97
CA MET A 56 0.66 6.37 -14.53
C MET A 56 0.84 4.97 -15.13
N ILE A 57 0.09 3.96 -14.69
CA ILE A 57 0.34 2.56 -15.08
C ILE A 57 0.27 2.38 -16.60
N LYS A 58 1.27 1.69 -17.16
CA LYS A 58 1.31 1.33 -18.59
C LYS A 58 0.45 0.09 -18.88
N PRO A 59 -0.17 0.03 -20.05
CA PRO A 59 -0.19 1.03 -21.13
C PRO A 59 -1.09 2.24 -20.77
N VAL A 60 -0.59 3.46 -21.06
CA VAL A 60 -1.37 4.69 -20.89
C VAL A 60 -2.41 4.79 -22.00
N GLY A 61 -3.64 5.25 -21.70
CA GLY A 61 -4.72 5.38 -22.68
C GLY A 61 -5.46 4.08 -22.99
N ASP A 62 -5.06 2.95 -22.40
CA ASP A 62 -5.69 1.64 -22.58
C ASP A 62 -6.17 1.09 -21.23
N SER A 63 -7.47 1.23 -20.97
CA SER A 63 -8.10 0.80 -19.70
C SER A 63 -7.93 -0.70 -19.45
N ASP A 64 -8.16 -1.52 -20.45
CA ASP A 64 -8.13 -3.00 -20.32
C ASP A 64 -6.70 -3.51 -20.13
N GLY A 65 -5.76 -2.98 -20.90
CA GLY A 65 -4.34 -3.30 -20.76
C GLY A 65 -3.78 -2.87 -19.40
N LYS A 66 -4.15 -1.68 -18.93
CA LYS A 66 -3.80 -1.15 -17.61
C LYS A 66 -4.37 -2.01 -16.48
N TRP A 67 -5.66 -2.34 -16.57
CA TRP A 67 -6.30 -3.23 -15.60
C TRP A 67 -5.63 -4.61 -15.54
N LYS A 68 -5.37 -5.21 -16.71
CA LYS A 68 -4.67 -6.49 -16.81
C LYS A 68 -3.28 -6.45 -16.15
N ALA A 69 -2.53 -5.37 -16.36
CA ALA A 69 -1.21 -5.19 -15.72
C ALA A 69 -1.32 -5.12 -14.19
N ILE A 70 -2.32 -4.39 -13.66
CA ILE A 70 -2.52 -4.23 -12.22
C ILE A 70 -2.96 -5.55 -11.58
N VAL A 71 -3.97 -6.23 -12.12
CA VAL A 71 -4.50 -7.46 -11.51
C VAL A 71 -3.47 -8.58 -11.56
N SER A 72 -2.74 -8.71 -12.67
CA SER A 72 -1.64 -9.67 -12.79
C SER A 72 -0.53 -9.41 -11.78
N PHE A 73 -0.14 -8.16 -11.59
CA PHE A 73 0.87 -7.79 -10.61
C PHE A 73 0.43 -8.08 -9.17
N ILE A 74 -0.84 -7.82 -8.84
CA ILE A 74 -1.40 -8.14 -7.53
C ILE A 74 -1.44 -9.67 -7.30
N ALA A 75 -1.83 -10.45 -8.31
CA ALA A 75 -1.81 -11.91 -8.26
C ALA A 75 -0.38 -12.45 -8.04
N ASP A 76 0.60 -11.88 -8.74
CA ASP A 76 2.02 -12.23 -8.56
C ASP A 76 2.52 -11.93 -7.14
N LEU A 77 2.15 -10.78 -6.56
CA LEU A 77 2.46 -10.45 -5.17
C LEU A 77 1.78 -11.42 -4.19
N ALA A 78 0.52 -11.76 -4.43
CA ALA A 78 -0.28 -12.65 -3.59
C ALA A 78 0.12 -14.14 -3.70
N GLY A 79 0.79 -14.50 -4.79
CA GLY A 79 1.16 -15.88 -5.12
C GLY A 79 -0.02 -16.75 -5.57
N SER A 80 -1.14 -16.14 -5.92
CA SER A 80 -2.35 -16.79 -6.42
C SER A 80 -3.31 -15.76 -7.03
N ASP A 81 -4.29 -16.22 -7.79
CA ASP A 81 -5.29 -15.37 -8.43
C ASP A 81 -6.08 -14.55 -7.40
N VAL A 82 -6.46 -13.37 -7.82
CA VAL A 82 -7.29 -12.42 -7.09
C VAL A 82 -8.45 -11.97 -7.98
N ALA A 83 -9.56 -11.57 -7.39
CA ALA A 83 -10.74 -11.14 -8.11
C ALA A 83 -11.38 -9.90 -7.47
N VAL A 84 -12.06 -9.10 -8.28
CA VAL A 84 -12.90 -8.00 -7.80
C VAL A 84 -14.12 -8.56 -7.09
N ILE A 85 -14.49 -7.95 -5.99
CA ILE A 85 -15.79 -8.17 -5.32
C ILE A 85 -16.77 -7.21 -6.00
N ASP A 86 -17.59 -7.74 -6.92
CA ASP A 86 -18.47 -6.93 -7.78
C ASP A 86 -19.44 -6.06 -7.00
N GLU A 87 -20.00 -6.55 -5.90
CA GLU A 87 -20.91 -5.80 -5.05
C GLU A 87 -20.20 -4.58 -4.41
N LEU A 88 -18.97 -4.79 -3.95
CA LEU A 88 -18.14 -3.71 -3.39
C LEU A 88 -17.81 -2.68 -4.46
N TYR A 89 -17.36 -3.12 -5.65
CA TYR A 89 -17.05 -2.23 -6.75
C TYR A 89 -18.25 -1.38 -7.17
N LYS A 90 -19.44 -1.97 -7.28
CA LYS A 90 -20.68 -1.24 -7.61
C LYS A 90 -21.04 -0.21 -6.53
N SER A 91 -20.95 -0.60 -5.25
CA SER A 91 -21.21 0.29 -4.12
C SER A 91 -20.26 1.48 -4.08
N GLU A 92 -18.95 1.21 -4.19
CA GLU A 92 -17.90 2.25 -4.21
C GLU A 92 -18.07 3.19 -5.41
N THR A 93 -18.34 2.66 -6.61
CA THR A 93 -18.56 3.48 -7.82
C THR A 93 -19.77 4.41 -7.67
N ALA A 94 -20.83 3.94 -7.03
CA ALA A 94 -22.06 4.74 -6.84
C ALA A 94 -21.87 5.91 -5.86
N THR A 95 -20.89 5.86 -4.97
CA THR A 95 -20.72 6.82 -3.87
C THR A 95 -19.37 7.53 -3.84
N ASN A 96 -18.51 7.34 -4.83
CA ASN A 96 -17.12 7.85 -4.86
C ASN A 96 -16.98 9.33 -5.24
N PHE A 97 -17.96 10.18 -4.92
CA PHE A 97 -17.95 11.60 -5.29
C PHE A 97 -16.71 12.36 -4.81
N ASN A 98 -16.22 12.04 -3.59
CA ASN A 98 -15.01 12.66 -3.06
C ASN A 98 -13.77 12.29 -3.90
N ASN A 99 -13.62 11.02 -4.27
CA ASN A 99 -12.52 10.56 -5.11
C ASN A 99 -12.61 11.13 -6.53
N LYS A 100 -13.84 11.33 -7.04
CA LYS A 100 -14.07 12.01 -8.32
C LYS A 100 -13.57 13.46 -8.27
N SER A 101 -13.91 14.17 -7.19
CA SER A 101 -13.42 15.55 -6.97
C SER A 101 -11.89 15.59 -6.88
N ILE A 102 -11.26 14.63 -6.17
CA ILE A 102 -9.80 14.50 -6.10
C ILE A 102 -9.20 14.26 -7.49
N ALA A 103 -9.72 13.33 -8.29
CA ALA A 103 -9.20 13.01 -9.61
C ALA A 103 -9.23 14.24 -10.55
N TRP A 104 -10.33 14.98 -10.58
CA TRP A 104 -10.46 16.17 -11.41
C TRP A 104 -9.64 17.36 -10.90
N LEU A 105 -9.50 17.52 -9.58
CA LEU A 105 -8.59 18.50 -9.00
C LEU A 105 -7.13 18.21 -9.38
N LEU A 106 -6.69 16.96 -9.25
CA LEU A 106 -5.37 16.52 -9.66
C LEU A 106 -5.14 16.69 -11.18
N LYS A 107 -6.18 16.49 -12.00
CA LYS A 107 -6.12 16.76 -13.44
C LYS A 107 -5.85 18.23 -13.72
N ASN A 108 -6.53 19.14 -13.00
CA ASN A 108 -6.31 20.58 -13.11
C ASN A 108 -4.86 20.98 -12.79
N TYR A 109 -4.22 20.26 -11.86
CA TYR A 109 -2.81 20.50 -11.48
C TYR A 109 -1.80 19.66 -12.28
N ASN A 110 -2.20 18.99 -13.36
CA ASN A 110 -1.36 18.12 -14.17
C ASN A 110 -0.72 16.95 -13.39
N ARG A 111 -1.44 16.44 -12.38
CA ARG A 111 -1.03 15.30 -11.56
C ARG A 111 -1.78 14.00 -11.89
N ILE A 112 -2.60 14.01 -12.92
CA ILE A 112 -3.19 12.83 -13.57
C ILE A 112 -2.57 12.71 -14.96
N TYR A 113 -2.02 11.55 -15.26
CA TYR A 113 -1.19 11.26 -16.43
C TYR A 113 -1.96 10.48 -17.51
N ASP A 114 -3.28 10.40 -17.35
CA ASP A 114 -4.22 9.75 -18.26
C ASP A 114 -5.58 10.46 -18.19
N ASP A 115 -6.64 9.81 -18.66
CA ASP A 115 -8.02 10.27 -18.43
C ASP A 115 -8.39 10.15 -16.94
N PRO A 116 -8.95 11.19 -16.28
CA PRO A 116 -9.24 11.18 -14.86
C PRO A 116 -10.35 10.19 -14.46
N ASP A 117 -11.36 10.00 -15.32
CA ASP A 117 -12.45 9.06 -15.03
C ASP A 117 -11.96 7.61 -15.20
N MET A 118 -11.10 7.35 -16.18
CA MET A 118 -10.41 6.06 -16.33
C MET A 118 -9.50 5.78 -15.11
N ALA A 119 -8.71 6.74 -14.69
CA ALA A 119 -7.82 6.58 -13.53
C ALA A 119 -8.62 6.27 -12.26
N LEU A 120 -9.76 6.93 -12.08
CA LEU A 120 -10.67 6.70 -10.95
C LEU A 120 -11.33 5.32 -11.02
N ASP A 121 -11.79 4.89 -12.19
CA ASP A 121 -12.38 3.55 -12.37
C ASP A 121 -11.37 2.45 -12.03
N ILE A 122 -10.16 2.53 -12.57
CA ILE A 122 -9.07 1.60 -12.26
C ILE A 122 -8.73 1.59 -10.76
N TYR A 123 -8.67 2.78 -10.14
CA TYR A 123 -8.47 2.90 -8.71
C TYR A 123 -9.59 2.21 -7.91
N THR A 124 -10.84 2.42 -8.27
CA THR A 124 -12.00 1.83 -7.59
C THR A 124 -12.02 0.31 -7.76
N ARG A 125 -11.72 -0.20 -8.96
CA ARG A 125 -11.60 -1.65 -9.22
C ARG A 125 -10.52 -2.29 -8.37
N GLN A 126 -9.32 -1.70 -8.31
CA GLN A 126 -8.21 -2.28 -7.52
C GLN A 126 -8.49 -2.22 -6.01
N CYS A 127 -9.17 -1.19 -5.52
CA CYS A 127 -9.61 -1.11 -4.12
C CYS A 127 -10.69 -2.14 -3.77
N SER A 128 -11.39 -2.67 -4.77
CA SER A 128 -12.44 -3.68 -4.63
C SER A 128 -11.95 -5.12 -4.81
N ILE A 129 -10.65 -5.33 -4.99
CA ILE A 129 -10.08 -6.68 -5.06
C ILE A 129 -10.16 -7.36 -3.69
N GLY A 130 -10.78 -8.55 -3.65
CA GLY A 130 -10.82 -9.40 -2.47
C GLY A 130 -9.52 -10.18 -2.29
N VAL A 131 -9.00 -10.19 -1.07
CA VAL A 131 -7.81 -10.97 -0.69
C VAL A 131 -8.02 -11.64 0.67
N THR A 132 -7.46 -12.82 0.85
CA THR A 132 -7.39 -13.49 2.15
C THR A 132 -6.26 -12.93 2.99
N ALA A 133 -6.31 -13.14 4.31
CA ALA A 133 -5.20 -12.78 5.20
C ALA A 133 -3.88 -13.47 4.79
N ARG A 134 -3.95 -14.71 4.27
CA ARG A 134 -2.78 -15.43 3.75
C ARG A 134 -2.20 -14.74 2.52
N GLN A 135 -3.02 -14.35 1.55
CA GLN A 135 -2.57 -13.61 0.37
C GLN A 135 -1.94 -12.26 0.77
N LEU A 136 -2.56 -11.54 1.71
CA LEU A 136 -2.03 -10.27 2.21
C LEU A 136 -0.67 -10.46 2.91
N ALA A 137 -0.50 -11.53 3.71
CA ALA A 137 0.78 -11.90 4.32
C ALA A 137 1.83 -12.28 3.27
N THR A 138 1.44 -12.98 2.20
CA THR A 138 2.32 -13.33 1.08
C THR A 138 2.79 -12.07 0.34
N MET A 139 1.91 -11.10 0.10
CA MET A 139 2.30 -9.80 -0.47
C MET A 139 3.33 -9.09 0.42
N ALA A 140 3.10 -9.05 1.73
CA ALA A 140 4.04 -8.48 2.69
C ALA A 140 5.39 -9.23 2.69
N ALA A 141 5.35 -10.56 2.64
CA ALA A 141 6.55 -11.41 2.57
C ALA A 141 7.32 -11.23 1.26
N THR A 142 6.62 -11.01 0.13
CA THR A 142 7.24 -10.68 -1.16
C THR A 142 8.02 -9.35 -1.06
N ILE A 143 7.44 -8.36 -0.39
CA ILE A 143 8.14 -7.09 -0.12
C ILE A 143 9.34 -7.33 0.80
N ALA A 144 9.16 -8.05 1.89
CA ALA A 144 10.24 -8.37 2.84
C ALA A 144 11.39 -9.15 2.19
N ASN A 145 11.09 -10.00 1.21
CA ASN A 145 12.03 -10.84 0.48
C ASN A 145 12.55 -10.18 -0.82
N SER A 146 12.74 -8.86 -0.78
CA SER A 146 13.35 -8.09 -1.88
C SER A 146 12.66 -8.27 -3.24
N GLY A 147 11.34 -8.40 -3.24
CA GLY A 147 10.53 -8.52 -4.44
C GLY A 147 10.38 -9.93 -5.00
N VAL A 148 10.95 -10.94 -4.34
CA VAL A 148 10.77 -12.35 -4.73
C VAL A 148 9.65 -12.97 -3.89
N ASN A 149 8.60 -13.44 -4.54
CA ASN A 149 7.50 -14.12 -3.84
C ASN A 149 7.98 -15.45 -3.24
N PRO A 150 7.93 -15.62 -1.91
CA PRO A 150 8.48 -16.80 -1.26
C PRO A 150 7.68 -18.09 -1.50
N VAL A 151 6.44 -17.99 -1.98
CA VAL A 151 5.57 -19.14 -2.27
C VAL A 151 5.80 -19.66 -3.69
N THR A 152 5.94 -18.76 -4.66
CA THR A 152 6.07 -19.11 -6.09
C THR A 152 7.51 -19.06 -6.60
N GLY A 153 8.42 -18.41 -5.89
CA GLY A 153 9.79 -18.14 -6.32
C GLY A 153 9.91 -17.07 -7.42
N LYS A 154 8.77 -16.47 -7.84
CA LYS A 154 8.77 -15.46 -8.91
C LYS A 154 9.36 -14.13 -8.42
N ALA A 155 10.29 -13.56 -9.20
CA ALA A 155 10.72 -12.17 -9.04
C ALA A 155 9.60 -11.26 -9.57
N VAL A 156 8.97 -10.49 -8.68
CA VAL A 156 7.78 -9.67 -8.98
C VAL A 156 8.17 -8.22 -9.26
N PHE A 157 9.12 -7.70 -8.50
CA PHE A 157 9.64 -6.33 -8.67
C PHE A 157 11.13 -6.24 -8.29
N LYS A 158 11.77 -5.14 -8.67
CA LYS A 158 13.20 -4.93 -8.49
C LYS A 158 13.57 -4.78 -7.01
N PRO A 159 14.64 -5.47 -6.53
CA PRO A 159 15.03 -5.48 -5.11
C PRO A 159 15.27 -4.09 -4.49
N GLU A 160 15.82 -3.15 -5.27
CA GLU A 160 16.10 -1.78 -4.82
C GLU A 160 14.85 -0.98 -4.45
N LEU A 161 13.64 -1.47 -4.75
CA LEU A 161 12.38 -0.83 -4.36
C LEU A 161 11.96 -1.19 -2.94
N THR A 162 12.42 -2.30 -2.39
CA THR A 162 12.05 -2.74 -1.03
C THR A 162 12.27 -1.66 0.05
N PRO A 163 13.46 -1.02 0.17
CA PRO A 163 13.64 0.02 1.18
C PRO A 163 12.76 1.24 0.94
N LYS A 164 12.45 1.59 -0.31
CA LYS A 164 11.56 2.71 -0.65
C LYS A 164 10.11 2.41 -0.23
N ILE A 165 9.65 1.18 -0.49
CA ILE A 165 8.32 0.71 -0.09
C ILE A 165 8.20 0.70 1.44
N ALA A 166 9.17 0.12 2.14
CA ALA A 166 9.19 0.07 3.60
C ALA A 166 9.23 1.47 4.22
N SER A 167 10.00 2.40 3.65
CA SER A 167 10.05 3.80 4.07
C SER A 167 8.69 4.48 3.94
N MET A 168 8.00 4.35 2.80
CA MET A 168 6.65 4.90 2.62
C MET A 168 5.65 4.29 3.61
N MET A 169 5.74 2.98 3.88
CA MET A 169 4.89 2.32 4.87
C MET A 169 5.16 2.83 6.29
N ALA A 170 6.42 3.16 6.62
CA ALA A 170 6.80 3.77 7.88
C ALA A 170 6.34 5.22 7.99
N THR A 171 6.18 5.94 6.89
CA THR A 171 5.80 7.37 6.89
C THR A 171 4.28 7.58 6.89
N VAL A 172 3.52 6.78 6.13
CA VAL A 172 2.08 7.02 5.86
C VAL A 172 1.24 5.73 5.93
N GLY A 173 1.79 4.63 6.41
CA GLY A 173 1.12 3.33 6.35
C GLY A 173 -0.19 3.21 7.14
N PHE A 174 -0.37 4.02 8.19
CA PHE A 174 -1.56 4.09 9.05
C PHE A 174 -2.26 5.45 8.99
N TYR A 175 -2.18 6.10 7.82
CA TYR A 175 -2.77 7.42 7.63
C TYR A 175 -2.22 8.43 8.66
N GLU A 176 -3.06 9.27 9.27
CA GLU A 176 -2.69 10.23 10.31
C GLU A 176 -2.16 9.60 11.61
N HIS A 177 -2.40 8.30 11.85
CA HIS A 177 -1.93 7.55 13.03
C HIS A 177 -0.64 6.74 12.79
N THR A 178 0.07 7.00 11.70
CA THR A 178 1.30 6.26 11.36
C THR A 178 2.39 6.43 12.43
N GLY A 179 2.54 7.64 12.97
CA GLY A 179 3.51 7.92 14.02
C GLY A 179 3.28 7.10 15.29
N ASP A 180 2.04 7.06 15.79
CA ASP A 180 1.66 6.28 16.98
C ASP A 180 1.88 4.78 16.76
N TRP A 181 1.51 4.29 15.57
CA TRP A 181 1.74 2.89 15.21
C TRP A 181 3.23 2.56 15.19
N LEU A 182 4.03 3.38 14.53
CA LEU A 182 5.46 3.13 14.38
C LEU A 182 6.20 3.27 15.71
N PHE A 183 5.83 4.27 16.53
CA PHE A 183 6.37 4.43 17.87
C PHE A 183 6.09 3.20 18.75
N THR A 184 4.89 2.64 18.66
CA THR A 184 4.48 1.50 19.49
C THR A 184 5.11 0.19 19.03
N THR A 185 5.22 -0.04 17.72
CA THR A 185 5.59 -1.35 17.16
C THR A 185 6.94 -1.38 16.47
N GLY A 186 7.41 -0.25 15.94
CA GLY A 186 8.55 -0.18 15.05
C GLY A 186 8.38 -0.97 13.76
N LEU A 187 7.14 -1.32 13.38
CA LEU A 187 6.84 -2.18 12.24
C LEU A 187 6.29 -1.35 11.07
N PRO A 188 7.04 -1.18 9.96
CA PRO A 188 6.48 -0.62 8.73
C PRO A 188 5.28 -1.44 8.28
N ALA A 189 4.11 -0.81 8.18
CA ALA A 189 2.89 -1.53 7.87
C ALA A 189 1.94 -0.68 7.03
N LYS A 190 0.95 -1.32 6.39
CA LYS A 190 -0.11 -0.66 5.63
C LYS A 190 -1.47 -1.19 6.03
N THR A 191 -2.32 -0.27 6.41
CA THR A 191 -3.73 -0.52 6.73
C THR A 191 -4.62 -0.33 5.49
N GLY A 192 -5.83 -0.88 5.54
CA GLY A 192 -6.91 -0.63 4.59
C GLY A 192 -8.26 -0.63 5.28
N VAL A 193 -9.17 0.23 4.83
CA VAL A 193 -10.54 0.36 5.38
C VAL A 193 -11.37 -0.92 5.24
N GLY A 194 -10.93 -1.88 4.43
CA GLY A 194 -11.50 -3.22 4.41
C GLY A 194 -11.19 -4.05 5.67
N GLY A 195 -10.41 -3.54 6.63
CA GLY A 195 -10.09 -4.21 7.89
C GLY A 195 -8.80 -5.04 7.90
N GLY A 196 -8.06 -5.02 6.79
CA GLY A 196 -6.76 -5.69 6.67
C GLY A 196 -5.59 -4.79 7.04
N ILE A 197 -4.58 -5.36 7.67
CA ILE A 197 -3.28 -4.72 7.93
C ILE A 197 -2.19 -5.70 7.52
N MET A 198 -1.20 -5.23 6.77
CA MET A 198 0.03 -5.98 6.49
C MET A 198 1.24 -5.23 7.03
N GLY A 199 2.18 -5.96 7.63
CA GLY A 199 3.46 -5.45 8.13
C GLY A 199 4.64 -6.10 7.42
N VAL A 200 5.71 -5.37 7.26
CA VAL A 200 6.92 -5.80 6.53
C VAL A 200 8.14 -5.64 7.42
N VAL A 201 8.85 -6.73 7.64
CA VAL A 201 10.17 -6.73 8.28
C VAL A 201 11.19 -7.11 7.21
N PRO A 202 11.90 -6.15 6.60
CA PRO A 202 12.79 -6.42 5.47
C PRO A 202 13.84 -7.48 5.79
N GLY A 203 14.00 -8.47 4.91
CA GLY A 203 14.91 -9.60 5.08
C GLY A 203 14.48 -10.66 6.10
N VAL A 204 13.31 -10.50 6.75
CA VAL A 204 12.85 -11.40 7.82
C VAL A 204 11.51 -12.03 7.49
N MET A 205 10.43 -11.25 7.44
CA MET A 205 9.08 -11.77 7.23
C MET A 205 8.06 -10.70 6.81
N GLY A 206 6.95 -11.17 6.24
CA GLY A 206 5.71 -10.43 6.13
C GLY A 206 4.67 -10.96 7.13
N VAL A 207 3.88 -10.07 7.72
CA VAL A 207 2.78 -10.42 8.61
C VAL A 207 1.50 -9.76 8.16
N ALA A 208 0.34 -10.39 8.40
CA ALA A 208 -0.94 -9.77 8.15
C ALA A 208 -1.99 -10.20 9.18
N ALA A 209 -2.94 -9.30 9.43
CA ALA A 209 -4.13 -9.58 10.22
C ALA A 209 -5.36 -8.93 9.58
N PHE A 210 -6.52 -9.50 9.80
CA PHE A 210 -7.81 -8.99 9.32
C PHE A 210 -8.84 -9.00 10.45
N ALA A 211 -9.52 -7.88 10.64
CA ALA A 211 -10.70 -7.79 11.51
C ALA A 211 -11.56 -6.58 11.11
N PRO A 212 -12.90 -6.71 10.99
CA PRO A 212 -13.78 -5.69 10.43
C PRO A 212 -13.88 -4.37 11.22
N PRO A 213 -13.95 -4.32 12.57
CA PRO A 213 -14.13 -3.06 13.27
C PRO A 213 -12.95 -2.11 13.11
N LEU A 214 -13.25 -0.87 12.70
CA LEU A 214 -12.27 0.19 12.48
C LEU A 214 -12.33 1.25 13.60
N ASP A 215 -11.21 1.95 13.81
CA ASP A 215 -11.14 3.18 14.57
C ASP A 215 -11.55 4.40 13.72
N GLY A 216 -11.50 5.61 14.33
CA GLY A 216 -11.91 6.85 13.66
C GLY A 216 -11.07 7.23 12.44
N ALA A 217 -9.85 6.73 12.32
CA ALA A 217 -8.95 6.95 11.19
C ALA A 217 -9.09 5.88 10.07
N GLY A 218 -9.90 4.83 10.30
CA GLY A 218 -10.11 3.74 9.35
C GLY A 218 -9.16 2.57 9.52
N ASN A 219 -8.50 2.44 10.68
CA ASN A 219 -7.59 1.33 10.96
C ASN A 219 -8.31 0.24 11.77
N SER A 220 -8.08 -1.03 11.42
CA SER A 220 -8.69 -2.16 12.13
C SER A 220 -8.21 -2.25 13.59
N VAL A 221 -9.13 -2.08 14.55
CA VAL A 221 -8.82 -2.08 15.99
C VAL A 221 -8.21 -3.41 16.46
N LYS A 222 -8.80 -4.53 16.05
CA LYS A 222 -8.33 -5.85 16.49
C LYS A 222 -7.07 -6.28 15.74
N ALA A 223 -6.95 -5.97 14.45
CA ALA A 223 -5.76 -6.30 13.68
C ALA A 223 -4.54 -5.53 14.17
N GLN A 224 -4.68 -4.27 14.58
CA GLN A 224 -3.63 -3.49 15.23
C GLN A 224 -3.12 -4.20 16.50
N LYS A 225 -4.02 -4.60 17.39
CA LYS A 225 -3.66 -5.31 18.63
C LYS A 225 -2.95 -6.64 18.35
N ALA A 226 -3.44 -7.41 17.39
CA ALA A 226 -2.83 -8.68 17.00
C ALA A 226 -1.40 -8.49 16.45
N LEU A 227 -1.21 -7.53 15.54
CA LEU A 227 0.12 -7.27 14.97
C LEU A 227 1.08 -6.61 15.96
N ALA A 228 0.60 -5.75 16.86
CA ALA A 228 1.42 -5.19 17.93
C ALA A 228 1.90 -6.29 18.89
N PHE A 229 1.03 -7.23 19.25
CA PHE A 229 1.40 -8.41 20.05
C PHE A 229 2.46 -9.24 19.36
N ILE A 230 2.26 -9.57 18.07
CA ILE A 230 3.22 -10.34 17.27
C ILE A 230 4.55 -9.60 17.16
N ALA A 231 4.52 -8.29 16.88
CA ALA A 231 5.71 -7.47 16.74
C ALA A 231 6.54 -7.44 18.04
N GLY A 232 5.89 -7.26 19.18
CA GLY A 232 6.57 -7.28 20.48
C GLY A 232 7.10 -8.67 20.83
N HIS A 233 6.31 -9.72 20.63
CA HIS A 233 6.70 -11.09 20.99
C HIS A 233 7.86 -11.64 20.15
N LEU A 234 7.93 -11.27 18.87
CA LEU A 234 8.97 -11.71 17.95
C LEU A 234 10.10 -10.70 17.75
N ASN A 235 10.11 -9.58 18.46
CA ASN A 235 11.09 -8.48 18.30
C ASN A 235 11.19 -7.99 16.84
N LEU A 236 10.04 -7.65 16.24
CA LEU A 236 9.97 -7.25 14.84
C LEU A 236 10.22 -5.74 14.61
N ASN A 237 10.60 -5.00 15.66
CA ASN A 237 10.92 -3.57 15.56
C ASN A 237 12.15 -3.37 14.67
N VAL A 238 11.95 -2.73 13.50
CA VAL A 238 13.04 -2.52 12.52
C VAL A 238 14.08 -1.49 12.98
N PHE A 239 13.77 -0.68 14.00
CA PHE A 239 14.66 0.30 14.62
C PHE A 239 15.34 -0.25 15.88
N GLY A 240 14.96 -1.46 16.34
CA GLY A 240 15.51 -2.07 17.53
C GLY A 240 16.93 -2.60 17.30
N THR A 241 17.70 -2.63 18.37
CA THR A 241 19.05 -3.24 18.38
C THR A 241 19.01 -4.77 18.58
N THR A 242 17.89 -5.28 19.10
CA THR A 242 17.65 -6.72 19.27
C THR A 242 17.09 -7.29 17.99
N ARG A 243 17.75 -8.27 17.40
CA ARG A 243 17.26 -8.90 16.15
C ARG A 243 16.12 -9.86 16.46
N CYS A 244 15.20 -10.00 15.48
CA CYS A 244 14.13 -10.98 15.51
C CYS A 244 14.65 -12.38 15.80
N VAL A 245 14.09 -13.02 16.82
CA VAL A 245 14.38 -14.42 17.16
C VAL A 245 13.44 -15.31 16.35
N MET A 246 13.92 -15.81 15.22
CA MET A 246 13.22 -16.88 14.50
C MET A 246 13.38 -18.19 15.27
N ALA A 247 12.31 -18.94 15.46
CA ALA A 247 12.34 -20.23 16.15
C ALA A 247 13.46 -21.14 15.56
N GLY A 248 14.45 -21.48 16.36
CA GLY A 248 15.56 -22.38 16.00
C GLY A 248 16.86 -21.72 15.50
N LYS A 249 16.97 -20.38 15.51
CA LYS A 249 18.26 -19.71 15.29
C LYS A 249 18.62 -18.87 16.50
N GLU A 250 19.77 -19.15 17.12
CA GLU A 250 20.32 -18.27 18.15
C GLU A 250 20.58 -16.86 17.58
N PRO A 251 20.34 -15.79 18.39
CA PRO A 251 20.68 -14.45 17.96
C PRO A 251 22.18 -14.38 17.65
N VAL A 252 22.54 -13.89 16.46
CA VAL A 252 23.93 -13.62 16.12
C VAL A 252 24.41 -12.54 17.10
N LYS A 253 25.29 -12.91 18.02
CA LYS A 253 25.98 -11.97 18.91
C LYS A 253 26.76 -10.97 18.03
N ALA A 254 26.50 -9.68 18.28
CA ALA A 254 27.23 -8.59 17.64
C ALA A 254 28.69 -8.57 18.09
#